data_aba20f469a39349410e6e07701fb773f
#
_entry.id   aba20f469a39349410e6e07701fb773f
#
_cell.length_a   1.000
_cell.length_b   1.000
_cell.length_c   1.000
_cell.angle_alpha   90.00
_cell.angle_beta   90.00
_cell.angle_gamma   90.00
#
_symmetry.space_group_name_H-M   'P 1'
#
loop_
_entity.id
_entity.type
_entity.pdbx_description
1 polymer ?
#
loop_
_entity_poly.entity_id
_entity_poly.type
_entity_poly.pdbx_seq_one_letter_code
_entity_poly.pdbx_strand_id
1 'polypeptide(L)'
;MFDFSEVKNYDPELAEAMENELTRQRTNLELIASENLVSKAVMAAMGSHLTNKYAEGYPGKRYYGGCQYVDVVEDLARERAKELFGCEYVNVQPHSGAQANMAVFFAVLNVGDTYMGMSLDHGGHLTHGSPVNMSGKNYHCVPYGVNDEGFIDYDEVERLSLIHI
;
A
#
# COMPACT_ATOMS: atom_id res chain seq x y z
N MET A 1 -18.44 2.08 20.05
CA MET A 1 -18.11 3.53 20.13
C MET A 1 -16.59 3.63 20.16
N PHE A 2 -15.96 4.56 19.47
CA PHE A 2 -14.55 4.83 19.64
C PHE A 2 -14.35 5.51 21.00
N ASP A 3 -13.29 5.11 21.71
CA ASP A 3 -12.93 5.68 23.00
C ASP A 3 -11.56 6.33 22.88
N PHE A 4 -11.53 7.64 23.02
CA PHE A 4 -10.30 8.44 22.96
C PHE A 4 -9.87 8.95 24.36
N SER A 5 -10.45 8.40 25.43
CA SER A 5 -10.20 8.89 26.80
C SER A 5 -8.73 8.85 27.18
N GLU A 6 -8.02 7.79 26.83
CA GLU A 6 -6.57 7.69 27.10
C GLU A 6 -5.78 8.78 26.37
N VAL A 7 -6.08 9.02 25.09
CA VAL A 7 -5.41 10.08 24.31
C VAL A 7 -5.74 11.44 24.93
N LYS A 8 -7.01 11.68 25.28
CA LYS A 8 -7.47 12.94 25.86
C LYS A 8 -6.80 13.29 27.19
N ASN A 9 -6.44 12.27 27.98
CA ASN A 9 -5.75 12.47 29.26
C ASN A 9 -4.30 12.96 29.10
N TYR A 10 -3.66 12.62 27.99
CA TYR A 10 -2.26 12.97 27.70
C TYR A 10 -2.13 14.11 26.68
N ASP A 11 -2.99 14.16 25.69
CA ASP A 11 -2.97 15.12 24.59
C ASP A 11 -4.41 15.50 24.20
N PRO A 12 -4.99 16.50 24.87
CA PRO A 12 -6.35 16.96 24.58
C PRO A 12 -6.53 17.52 23.15
N GLU A 13 -5.51 18.18 22.61
CA GLU A 13 -5.56 18.78 21.27
C GLU A 13 -5.62 17.68 20.18
N LEU A 14 -4.83 16.63 20.36
CA LEU A 14 -4.88 15.47 19.46
C LEU A 14 -6.23 14.76 19.57
N ALA A 15 -6.74 14.55 20.77
CA ALA A 15 -8.04 13.93 20.99
C ALA A 15 -9.17 14.70 20.32
N GLU A 16 -9.18 16.03 20.40
CA GLU A 16 -10.15 16.89 19.73
C GLU A 16 -10.07 16.73 18.20
N ALA A 17 -8.86 16.72 17.64
CA ALA A 17 -8.66 16.48 16.20
C ALA A 17 -9.20 15.10 15.77
N MET A 18 -8.98 14.05 16.56
CA MET A 18 -9.48 12.70 16.30
C MET A 18 -11.02 12.63 16.38
N GLU A 19 -11.64 13.31 17.34
CA GLU A 19 -13.10 13.40 17.47
C GLU A 19 -13.71 14.16 16.28
N ASN A 20 -13.08 15.25 15.83
CA ASN A 20 -13.50 16.02 14.68
C ASN A 20 -13.40 15.21 13.38
N GLU A 21 -12.32 14.46 13.18
CA GLU A 21 -12.16 13.57 12.02
C GLU A 21 -13.20 12.43 12.04
N LEU A 22 -13.47 11.84 13.19
CA LEU A 22 -14.52 10.83 13.31
C LEU A 22 -15.90 11.41 12.95
N THR A 23 -16.15 12.67 13.34
CA THR A 23 -17.39 13.39 12.98
C THR A 23 -17.44 13.64 11.48
N ARG A 24 -16.35 14.10 10.89
CA ARG A 24 -16.24 14.30 9.44
C ARG A 24 -16.57 13.02 8.67
N GLN A 25 -15.93 11.89 9.02
CA GLN A 25 -16.18 10.60 8.36
C GLN A 25 -17.63 10.12 8.49
N ARG A 26 -18.36 10.51 9.54
CA ARG A 26 -19.76 10.12 9.75
C ARG A 26 -20.76 11.00 9.04
N THR A 27 -20.39 12.24 8.77
CA THR A 27 -21.31 13.24 8.25
C THR A 27 -21.09 13.59 6.77
N ASN A 28 -19.95 13.19 6.21
CA ASN A 28 -19.58 13.46 4.84
C ASN A 28 -19.59 12.17 4.01
N LEU A 29 -19.88 12.31 2.71
CA LEU A 29 -19.69 11.25 1.73
C LEU A 29 -18.25 11.28 1.25
N GLU A 30 -17.55 10.15 1.39
CA GLU A 30 -16.21 9.98 0.85
C GLU A 30 -16.28 9.58 -0.62
N LEU A 31 -15.66 10.39 -1.50
CA LEU A 31 -15.66 10.17 -2.95
C LEU A 31 -14.28 9.77 -3.50
N ILE A 32 -13.30 9.54 -2.63
CA ILE A 32 -11.98 9.05 -3.01
C ILE A 32 -12.07 7.53 -3.13
N ALA A 33 -12.02 7.02 -4.37
CA ALA A 33 -12.23 5.60 -4.67
C ALA A 33 -11.22 4.65 -4.02
N SER A 34 -10.04 5.13 -3.65
CA SER A 34 -8.99 4.37 -2.97
C SER A 34 -9.12 4.32 -1.44
N GLU A 35 -10.07 5.05 -0.86
CA GLU A 35 -10.31 5.01 0.59
C GLU A 35 -11.33 3.93 0.96
N ASN A 36 -11.17 3.36 2.16
CA ASN A 36 -12.08 2.38 2.72
C ASN A 36 -12.19 2.55 4.24
N LEU A 37 -13.27 2.06 4.80
CA LEU A 37 -13.49 2.04 6.24
C LEU A 37 -13.11 0.67 6.80
N VAL A 38 -12.11 0.64 7.67
CA VAL A 38 -11.67 -0.58 8.32
C VAL A 38 -12.51 -0.92 9.55
N SER A 39 -12.57 -2.19 9.91
CA SER A 39 -13.27 -2.64 11.12
C SER A 39 -12.55 -2.19 12.38
N LYS A 40 -13.30 -2.12 13.50
CA LYS A 40 -12.72 -1.85 14.81
C LYS A 40 -11.65 -2.87 15.20
N ALA A 41 -11.78 -4.12 14.77
CA ALA A 41 -10.81 -5.18 15.04
C ALA A 41 -9.46 -4.88 14.36
N VAL A 42 -9.47 -4.39 13.12
CA VAL A 42 -8.25 -3.96 12.41
C VAL A 42 -7.58 -2.81 13.15
N MET A 43 -8.34 -1.77 13.52
CA MET A 43 -7.79 -0.63 14.26
C MET A 43 -7.22 -1.04 15.63
N ALA A 44 -7.89 -1.94 16.36
CA ALA A 44 -7.41 -2.45 17.64
C ALA A 44 -6.13 -3.28 17.49
N ALA A 45 -6.01 -4.06 16.44
CA ALA A 45 -4.78 -4.81 16.17
C ALA A 45 -3.60 -3.89 15.83
N MET A 46 -3.82 -2.88 14.99
CA MET A 46 -2.80 -1.90 14.60
C MET A 46 -2.31 -1.06 15.79
N GLY A 47 -3.21 -0.63 16.68
CA GLY A 47 -2.90 0.16 17.87
C GLY A 47 -2.56 -0.68 19.11
N SER A 48 -2.23 -1.96 18.96
CA SER A 48 -1.94 -2.85 20.08
C SER A 48 -0.47 -2.77 20.56
N HIS A 49 -0.17 -3.51 21.62
CA HIS A 49 1.19 -3.67 22.14
C HIS A 49 2.17 -4.31 21.15
N LEU A 50 1.70 -4.89 20.05
CA LEU A 50 2.56 -5.36 18.95
C LEU A 50 3.40 -4.21 18.36
N THR A 51 2.91 -2.97 18.45
CA THR A 51 3.64 -1.75 18.04
C THR A 51 4.98 -1.59 18.78
N ASN A 52 5.10 -2.13 20.00
CA ASN A 52 6.33 -2.03 20.82
C ASN A 52 7.42 -3.01 20.36
N LYS A 53 7.11 -3.99 19.49
CA LYS A 53 8.06 -5.04 19.15
C LYS A 53 8.80 -4.76 17.86
N TYR A 54 10.10 -4.61 17.97
CA TYR A 54 11.01 -4.55 16.82
C TYR A 54 11.26 -5.97 16.27
N ALA A 55 10.91 -6.20 15.00
CA ALA A 55 10.87 -7.53 14.40
C ALA A 55 11.52 -7.57 13.01
N GLU A 56 12.70 -6.97 12.87
CA GLU A 56 13.48 -6.99 11.64
C GLU A 56 13.83 -8.41 11.21
N GLY A 57 13.73 -8.71 9.93
CA GLY A 57 13.87 -10.05 9.35
C GLY A 57 12.52 -10.68 9.04
N TYR A 58 12.47 -12.00 8.96
CA TYR A 58 11.28 -12.77 8.63
C TYR A 58 10.94 -13.79 9.72
N PRO A 59 9.73 -14.34 9.80
CA PRO A 59 9.37 -15.39 10.75
C PRO A 59 10.39 -16.52 10.78
N GLY A 60 10.85 -16.87 11.98
CA GLY A 60 11.88 -17.87 12.19
C GLY A 60 13.31 -17.43 11.83
N LYS A 61 13.50 -16.24 11.26
CA LYS A 61 14.80 -15.67 10.83
C LYS A 61 14.89 -14.20 11.21
N ARG A 62 14.65 -13.88 12.47
CA ARG A 62 14.73 -12.52 13.00
C ARG A 62 16.13 -12.16 13.45
N TYR A 63 16.47 -10.88 13.35
CA TYR A 63 17.72 -10.35 13.89
C TYR A 63 17.70 -10.20 15.42
N TYR A 64 16.49 -10.11 16.02
CA TYR A 64 16.29 -9.87 17.44
C TYR A 64 15.49 -11.00 18.10
N GLY A 65 15.74 -11.21 19.40
CA GLY A 65 14.98 -12.17 20.22
C GLY A 65 13.57 -11.71 20.55
N GLY A 66 12.76 -12.61 21.09
CA GLY A 66 11.41 -12.31 21.58
C GLY A 66 10.36 -12.14 20.48
N CYS A 67 10.57 -12.67 19.30
CA CYS A 67 9.68 -12.52 18.13
C CYS A 67 8.70 -13.68 17.95
N GLN A 68 8.67 -14.66 18.85
CA GLN A 68 7.85 -15.87 18.69
C GLN A 68 6.37 -15.61 18.46
N TYR A 69 5.81 -14.53 19.01
CA TYR A 69 4.39 -14.19 18.85
C TYR A 69 4.14 -13.27 17.64
N VAL A 70 5.04 -12.36 17.33
CA VAL A 70 4.92 -11.57 16.09
C VAL A 70 5.15 -12.44 14.84
N ASP A 71 5.95 -13.50 14.96
CA ASP A 71 6.08 -14.50 13.90
C ASP A 71 4.74 -15.17 13.60
N VAL A 72 4.00 -15.59 14.64
CA VAL A 72 2.65 -16.14 14.47
C VAL A 72 1.70 -15.15 13.78
N VAL A 73 1.76 -13.86 14.17
CA VAL A 73 0.91 -12.82 13.54
C VAL A 73 1.25 -12.64 12.06
N GLU A 74 2.53 -12.58 11.73
CA GLU A 74 2.97 -12.43 10.34
C GLU A 74 2.66 -13.67 9.50
N ASP A 75 2.86 -14.86 10.03
CA ASP A 75 2.52 -16.12 9.36
C ASP A 75 1.00 -16.24 9.11
N LEU A 76 0.17 -15.89 10.09
CA LEU A 76 -1.29 -15.83 9.89
C LEU A 76 -1.67 -14.86 8.76
N ALA A 77 -1.05 -13.69 8.72
CA ALA A 77 -1.32 -12.73 7.65
C ALA A 77 -0.91 -13.27 6.27
N ARG A 78 0.26 -13.92 6.20
CA ARG A 78 0.77 -14.53 4.96
C ARG A 78 -0.13 -15.65 4.46
N GLU A 79 -0.49 -16.60 5.32
CA GLU A 79 -1.33 -17.75 4.94
C GLU A 79 -2.73 -17.32 4.52
N ARG A 80 -3.35 -16.37 5.25
CA ARG A 80 -4.65 -15.81 4.87
C ARG A 80 -4.61 -15.03 3.55
N ALA A 81 -3.54 -14.28 3.30
CA ALA A 81 -3.37 -13.60 2.02
C ALA A 81 -3.16 -14.59 0.86
N LYS A 82 -2.39 -15.67 1.06
CA LYS A 82 -2.28 -16.74 0.06
C LYS A 82 -3.62 -17.36 -0.28
N GLU A 83 -4.42 -17.68 0.74
CA GLU A 83 -5.76 -18.23 0.55
C GLU A 83 -6.68 -17.25 -0.21
N LEU A 84 -6.68 -15.97 0.21
CA LEU A 84 -7.51 -14.93 -0.39
C LEU A 84 -7.21 -14.69 -1.87
N PHE A 85 -5.93 -14.64 -2.22
CA PHE A 85 -5.48 -14.31 -3.57
C PHE A 85 -5.14 -15.55 -4.44
N GLY A 86 -5.20 -16.75 -3.88
CA GLY A 86 -4.86 -17.98 -4.60
C GLY A 86 -3.40 -18.04 -5.06
N CYS A 87 -2.47 -17.49 -4.30
CA CYS A 87 -1.06 -17.37 -4.69
C CYS A 87 -0.14 -18.21 -3.78
N GLU A 88 1.02 -18.59 -4.33
CA GLU A 88 1.99 -19.41 -3.60
C GLU A 88 2.86 -18.60 -2.62
N TYR A 89 3.17 -17.36 -2.96
CA TYR A 89 4.08 -16.49 -2.21
C TYR A 89 3.43 -15.16 -1.88
N VAL A 90 3.64 -14.70 -0.65
CA VAL A 90 3.15 -13.41 -0.17
C VAL A 90 4.20 -12.78 0.74
N ASN A 91 4.41 -11.49 0.58
CA ASN A 91 5.12 -10.65 1.54
C ASN A 91 4.12 -9.61 2.10
N VAL A 92 3.91 -9.62 3.41
CA VAL A 92 2.96 -8.74 4.10
C VAL A 92 3.66 -7.60 4.87
N GLN A 93 4.97 -7.43 4.70
CA GLN A 93 5.76 -6.44 5.43
C GLN A 93 5.66 -5.00 4.89
N PRO A 94 5.38 -4.73 3.59
CA PRO A 94 5.23 -3.36 3.13
C PRO A 94 4.20 -2.59 3.96
N HIS A 95 4.56 -1.40 4.42
CA HIS A 95 3.66 -0.56 5.22
C HIS A 95 2.67 0.25 4.38
N SER A 96 2.83 0.26 3.05
CA SER A 96 1.97 0.98 2.11
C SER A 96 2.02 0.34 0.72
N GLY A 97 1.00 0.63 -0.12
CA GLY A 97 1.02 0.25 -1.53
C GLY A 97 2.21 0.85 -2.28
N ALA A 98 2.62 2.07 -1.94
CA ALA A 98 3.80 2.71 -2.53
C ALA A 98 5.08 1.92 -2.24
N GLN A 99 5.27 1.45 -1.01
CA GLN A 99 6.41 0.60 -0.66
C GLN A 99 6.36 -0.76 -1.33
N ALA A 100 5.17 -1.38 -1.44
CA ALA A 100 4.98 -2.65 -2.14
C ALA A 100 5.37 -2.52 -3.61
N ASN A 101 4.90 -1.47 -4.31
CA ASN A 101 5.27 -1.20 -5.69
C ASN A 101 6.77 -0.96 -5.83
N MET A 102 7.37 -0.17 -4.95
CA MET A 102 8.81 0.07 -4.95
C MET A 102 9.62 -1.22 -4.78
N ALA A 103 9.18 -2.12 -3.91
CA ALA A 103 9.83 -3.41 -3.73
C ALA A 103 9.79 -4.27 -5.01
N VAL A 104 8.68 -4.25 -5.75
CA VAL A 104 8.56 -4.93 -7.05
C VAL A 104 9.52 -4.31 -8.06
N PHE A 105 9.56 -2.98 -8.19
CA PHE A 105 10.50 -2.30 -9.09
C PHE A 105 11.95 -2.71 -8.82
N PHE A 106 12.37 -2.68 -7.56
CA PHE A 106 13.74 -3.06 -7.18
C PHE A 106 14.04 -4.56 -7.38
N ALA A 107 13.02 -5.41 -7.34
CA ALA A 107 13.21 -6.85 -7.56
C ALA A 107 13.37 -7.23 -9.04
N VAL A 108 12.75 -6.48 -9.95
CA VAL A 108 12.64 -6.87 -11.38
C VAL A 108 13.34 -5.93 -12.35
N LEU A 109 13.72 -4.71 -11.92
CA LEU A 109 14.32 -3.70 -12.77
C LEU A 109 15.63 -3.15 -12.17
N ASN A 110 16.54 -2.72 -13.04
CA ASN A 110 17.68 -1.88 -12.67
C ASN A 110 17.31 -0.40 -12.87
N VAL A 111 17.97 0.49 -12.13
CA VAL A 111 17.80 1.94 -12.31
C VAL A 111 18.13 2.30 -13.76
N GLY A 112 17.22 3.01 -14.41
CA GLY A 112 17.31 3.39 -15.82
C GLY A 112 16.61 2.45 -16.81
N ASP A 113 16.13 1.29 -16.34
CA ASP A 113 15.36 0.39 -17.20
C ASP A 113 14.03 1.03 -17.62
N THR A 114 13.54 0.57 -18.77
CA THR A 114 12.26 1.01 -19.34
C THR A 114 11.13 0.06 -18.93
N TYR A 115 9.99 0.60 -18.62
CA TYR A 115 8.76 -0.14 -18.37
C TYR A 115 7.54 0.65 -18.86
N MET A 116 6.41 -0.02 -18.96
CA MET A 116 5.14 0.62 -19.33
C MET A 116 4.26 0.82 -18.09
N GLY A 117 3.59 1.96 -18.01
CA GLY A 117 2.63 2.27 -16.97
C GLY A 117 1.43 3.04 -17.50
N MET A 118 0.27 2.85 -16.89
CA MET A 118 -0.92 3.61 -17.26
C MET A 118 -0.74 5.08 -16.89
N SER A 119 -1.09 5.98 -17.82
CA SER A 119 -1.06 7.43 -17.60
C SER A 119 -1.92 7.82 -16.40
N LEU A 120 -1.42 8.76 -15.59
CA LEU A 120 -2.15 9.30 -14.44
C LEU A 120 -3.51 9.89 -14.84
N ASP A 121 -3.56 10.58 -15.99
CA ASP A 121 -4.77 11.22 -16.51
C ASP A 121 -5.84 10.19 -16.95
N HIS A 122 -5.43 8.94 -17.17
CA HIS A 122 -6.30 7.86 -17.58
C HIS A 122 -6.52 6.79 -16.48
N GLY A 123 -6.29 7.14 -15.22
CA GLY A 123 -6.52 6.25 -14.08
C GLY A 123 -5.30 5.51 -13.56
N GLY A 124 -4.11 5.84 -14.05
CA GLY A 124 -2.85 5.33 -13.52
C GLY A 124 -2.59 5.81 -12.09
N HIS A 125 -1.77 5.08 -11.35
CA HIS A 125 -1.37 5.46 -10.01
C HIS A 125 -0.05 6.26 -10.04
N LEU A 126 0.13 7.16 -9.05
CA LEU A 126 1.35 7.97 -8.89
C LEU A 126 2.64 7.11 -8.90
N THR A 127 2.58 5.91 -8.31
CA THR A 127 3.70 4.97 -8.24
C THR A 127 3.97 4.22 -9.54
N HIS A 128 3.23 4.51 -10.60
CA HIS A 128 3.37 3.87 -11.91
C HIS A 128 3.93 4.83 -12.98
N GLY A 129 4.94 5.61 -12.63
CA GLY A 129 5.70 6.41 -13.58
C GLY A 129 5.53 7.92 -13.49
N SER A 130 4.82 8.44 -12.48
CA SER A 130 4.74 9.88 -12.28
C SER A 130 6.14 10.49 -12.09
N PRO A 131 6.47 11.61 -12.77
CA PRO A 131 7.79 12.25 -12.66
C PRO A 131 8.17 12.71 -11.25
N VAL A 132 7.20 12.86 -10.35
CA VAL A 132 7.44 13.24 -8.95
C VAL A 132 7.65 12.03 -8.05
N ASN A 133 7.35 10.83 -8.52
CA ASN A 133 7.54 9.57 -7.80
C ASN A 133 8.88 8.91 -8.11
N MET A 134 9.33 8.00 -7.23
CA MET A 134 10.55 7.23 -7.45
C MET A 134 10.53 6.44 -8.76
N SER A 135 9.36 5.94 -9.15
CA SER A 135 9.17 5.18 -10.38
C SER A 135 9.47 5.99 -11.64
N GLY A 136 9.08 7.27 -11.69
CA GLY A 136 9.40 8.15 -12.81
C GLY A 136 10.77 8.84 -12.70
N LYS A 137 11.39 8.85 -11.50
CA LYS A 137 12.73 9.44 -11.31
C LYS A 137 13.85 8.45 -11.59
N ASN A 138 13.65 7.17 -11.27
CA ASN A 138 14.69 6.16 -11.36
C ASN A 138 14.59 5.28 -12.61
N TYR A 139 13.47 5.32 -13.31
CA TYR A 139 13.17 4.46 -14.44
C TYR A 139 12.55 5.26 -15.59
N HIS A 140 12.60 4.69 -16.79
CA HIS A 140 11.93 5.22 -17.97
C HIS A 140 10.52 4.65 -18.09
N CYS A 141 9.51 5.42 -17.69
CA CYS A 141 8.11 5.03 -17.87
C CYS A 141 7.62 5.45 -19.26
N VAL A 142 7.16 4.49 -20.03
CA VAL A 142 6.40 4.72 -21.28
C VAL A 142 4.92 4.67 -20.96
N PRO A 143 4.21 5.82 -20.95
CA PRO A 143 2.81 5.83 -20.57
C PRO A 143 1.93 5.26 -21.68
N TYR A 144 0.91 4.50 -21.31
CA TYR A 144 -0.22 4.15 -22.17
C TYR A 144 -1.53 4.67 -21.58
N GLY A 145 -2.57 4.75 -22.38
CA GLY A 145 -3.84 5.32 -21.98
C GLY A 145 -5.03 4.48 -22.38
N VAL A 146 -6.17 5.14 -22.44
CA VAL A 146 -7.43 4.60 -22.93
C VAL A 146 -7.82 5.31 -24.23
N ASN A 147 -8.60 4.63 -25.08
CA ASN A 147 -9.20 5.20 -26.27
C ASN A 147 -10.38 6.14 -25.93
N ASP A 148 -10.99 6.72 -26.93
CA ASP A 148 -12.13 7.65 -26.78
C ASP A 148 -13.36 7.00 -26.12
N GLU A 149 -13.45 5.67 -26.13
CA GLU A 149 -14.54 4.90 -25.50
C GLU A 149 -14.22 4.53 -24.04
N GLY A 150 -13.03 4.84 -23.54
CA GLY A 150 -12.59 4.57 -22.17
C GLY A 150 -11.99 3.18 -21.94
N PHE A 151 -11.69 2.42 -22.99
CA PHE A 151 -11.03 1.12 -22.90
C PHE A 151 -9.53 1.24 -23.16
N ILE A 152 -8.73 0.35 -22.54
CA ILE A 152 -7.31 0.26 -22.85
C ILE A 152 -7.15 -0.13 -24.33
N ASP A 153 -6.36 0.66 -25.05
CA ASP A 153 -5.99 0.38 -26.43
C ASP A 153 -4.82 -0.62 -26.44
N TYR A 154 -5.14 -1.90 -26.54
CA TYR A 154 -4.14 -2.97 -26.53
C TYR A 154 -3.24 -2.99 -27.75
N ASP A 155 -3.71 -2.52 -28.90
CA ASP A 155 -2.90 -2.41 -30.11
C ASP A 155 -1.83 -1.34 -29.92
N GLU A 156 -2.18 -0.22 -29.30
CA GLU A 156 -1.21 0.82 -28.92
C GLU A 156 -0.23 0.33 -27.83
N VAL A 157 -0.70 -0.43 -26.84
CA VAL A 157 0.16 -1.05 -25.81
C VAL A 157 1.19 -1.96 -26.48
N GLU A 158 0.76 -2.84 -27.40
CA GLU A 158 1.69 -3.70 -28.12
C GLU A 158 2.69 -2.90 -28.94
N ARG A 159 2.23 -1.91 -29.69
CA ARG A 159 3.10 -1.03 -30.47
C ARG A 159 4.17 -0.33 -29.63
N LEU A 160 3.77 0.23 -28.49
CA LEU A 160 4.68 0.91 -27.56
C LEU A 160 5.71 -0.07 -26.97
N SER A 161 5.27 -1.27 -26.59
CA SER A 161 6.16 -2.31 -26.06
C SER A 161 7.25 -2.70 -27.07
N LEU A 162 6.90 -2.87 -28.35
CA LEU A 162 7.84 -3.27 -29.41
C LEU A 162 8.90 -2.22 -29.75
N ILE A 163 8.64 -0.94 -29.47
CA ILE A 163 9.57 0.16 -29.80
C ILE A 163 10.37 0.68 -28.61
N HIS A 164 9.99 0.35 -27.37
CA HIS A 164 10.61 0.89 -26.17
C HIS A 164 11.18 -0.17 -25.21
N ILE A 165 10.76 -1.41 -25.27
CA ILE A 165 11.15 -2.48 -24.34
C ILE A 165 11.77 -3.67 -25.09
#